data_08c4db05b470387abecbf4bb29ad6560
#
_entry.id   08c4db05b470387abecbf4bb29ad6560
#
_cell.length_a   1.000
_cell.length_b   1.000
_cell.length_c   1.000
_cell.angle_alpha   90.00
_cell.angle_beta   90.00
_cell.angle_gamma   90.00
#
_symmetry.space_group_name_H-M   'P 1'
#
loop_
_entity.id
_entity.type
_entity.pdbx_description
1 polymer ?
#
loop_
_entity_poly.entity_id
_entity_poly.type
_entity_poly.pdbx_seq_one_letter_code
_entity_poly.pdbx_strand_id
1 'polypeptide(L)'
;MNDWNQLPLFRLIIPFILGVLTEIFFSIQFNFILIGVCISACMLLFSAWKNTFKWNFIFGASTYLIFYLLAILLTNTINPLNDKVHYSLFESKYYEVKLLEDIVEKPNSIKAEVEVKFCFVKGEKIQSSGKIILYFQKNFAVESLIYGDHILINTNFQEIDLPTNPSQFNYKQYLENNGIFHQAYLITDKWKKTNVNTGIWVKKLALKLRRDALDLLRNNSFSDKELSVASALLLGKKDLLDRETILTYSSSGAMHVLAVSGLHVGIIYLAFFYLFFFFDKWKYGKYIKAILLIIILWGYALFTGL
;
A
#
# COMPACT_ATOMS: atom_id res chain seq x y z
N MET A 1 -3.70 16.25 39.95
CA MET A 1 -2.56 16.55 39.02
C MET A 1 -3.03 16.15 37.63
N ASN A 2 -2.91 17.06 36.66
CA ASN A 2 -3.44 16.77 35.31
C ASN A 2 -2.62 15.67 34.64
N ASP A 3 -3.19 14.49 34.50
CA ASP A 3 -2.61 13.33 33.79
C ASP A 3 -2.22 13.65 32.32
N TRP A 4 -2.78 14.74 31.79
CA TRP A 4 -2.49 15.28 30.46
C TRP A 4 -1.00 15.60 30.21
N ASN A 5 -0.26 15.97 31.26
CA ASN A 5 1.19 16.25 31.16
C ASN A 5 2.04 14.98 31.03
N GLN A 6 1.48 13.82 31.35
CA GLN A 6 2.17 12.53 31.29
C GLN A 6 2.07 11.88 29.91
N LEU A 7 1.29 12.46 28.98
CA LEU A 7 1.04 11.91 27.65
C LEU A 7 1.51 12.88 26.53
N PRO A 8 2.82 13.15 26.42
CA PRO A 8 3.31 14.13 25.44
C PRO A 8 3.01 13.76 23.99
N LEU A 9 3.11 12.48 23.62
CA LEU A 9 2.82 12.00 22.27
C LEU A 9 1.34 12.17 21.91
N PHE A 10 0.43 11.93 22.86
CA PHE A 10 -1.00 12.13 22.66
C PHE A 10 -1.37 13.58 22.37
N ARG A 11 -0.65 14.52 23.00
CA ARG A 11 -0.83 15.94 22.76
C ARG A 11 -0.36 16.38 21.37
N LEU A 12 0.65 15.73 20.80
CA LEU A 12 1.17 16.03 19.46
C LEU A 12 0.34 15.41 18.34
N ILE A 13 -0.38 14.31 18.62
CA ILE A 13 -1.20 13.65 17.60
C ILE A 13 -2.43 14.49 17.22
N ILE A 14 -2.95 15.31 18.13
CA ILE A 14 -4.12 16.17 17.87
C ILE A 14 -3.84 17.18 16.75
N PRO A 15 -2.82 18.05 16.82
CA PRO A 15 -2.51 18.97 15.74
C PRO A 15 -2.13 18.23 14.45
N PHE A 16 -1.52 17.06 14.54
CA PHE A 16 -1.20 16.23 13.38
C PHE A 16 -2.48 15.75 12.67
N ILE A 17 -3.45 15.21 13.41
CA ILE A 17 -4.76 14.80 12.83
C ILE A 17 -5.48 16.01 12.21
N LEU A 18 -5.48 17.15 12.89
CA LEU A 18 -6.10 18.38 12.37
C LEU A 18 -5.42 18.81 11.05
N GLY A 19 -4.10 18.69 10.95
CA GLY A 19 -3.37 19.00 9.72
C GLY A 19 -3.76 18.08 8.55
N VAL A 20 -3.85 16.77 8.80
CA VAL A 20 -4.33 15.81 7.78
C VAL A 20 -5.74 16.16 7.31
N LEU A 21 -6.66 16.42 8.24
CA LEU A 21 -8.04 16.79 7.89
C LEU A 21 -8.08 18.11 7.10
N THR A 22 -7.29 19.10 7.50
CA THR A 22 -7.23 20.38 6.79
C THR A 22 -6.81 20.20 5.34
N GLU A 23 -5.78 19.38 5.06
CA GLU A 23 -5.33 19.14 3.68
C GLU A 23 -6.38 18.38 2.86
N ILE A 24 -7.05 17.39 3.45
CA ILE A 24 -8.11 16.63 2.76
C ILE A 24 -9.28 17.54 2.33
N PHE A 25 -9.64 18.51 3.16
CA PHE A 25 -10.81 19.37 2.86
C PHE A 25 -10.47 20.65 2.08
N PHE A 26 -9.26 21.19 2.21
CA PHE A 26 -8.93 22.52 1.70
C PHE A 26 -7.81 22.56 0.65
N SER A 27 -7.03 21.47 0.48
CA SER A 27 -5.96 21.34 -0.55
C SER A 27 -5.04 22.57 -0.61
N ILE A 28 -4.21 22.76 0.41
CA ILE A 28 -3.37 23.94 0.57
C ILE A 28 -2.20 23.92 -0.42
N GLN A 29 -1.90 25.04 -1.06
CA GLN A 29 -0.79 25.12 -1.99
C GLN A 29 0.56 24.87 -1.28
N PHE A 30 1.37 24.00 -1.86
CA PHE A 30 2.67 23.54 -1.33
C PHE A 30 3.59 24.68 -0.84
N ASN A 31 3.66 25.78 -1.58
CA ASN A 31 4.54 26.91 -1.23
C ASN A 31 4.16 27.57 0.10
N PHE A 32 2.87 27.73 0.39
CA PHE A 32 2.42 28.28 1.67
C PHE A 32 2.71 27.36 2.84
N ILE A 33 2.60 26.05 2.62
CA ILE A 33 2.94 25.04 3.64
C ILE A 33 4.42 25.14 3.99
N LEU A 34 5.29 25.19 2.98
CA LEU A 34 6.74 25.27 3.17
C LEU A 34 7.16 26.55 3.92
N ILE A 35 6.60 27.69 3.56
CA ILE A 35 6.83 28.96 4.25
C ILE A 35 6.40 28.84 5.73
N GLY A 36 5.22 28.30 5.99
CA GLY A 36 4.72 28.08 7.34
C GLY A 36 5.62 27.17 8.18
N VAL A 37 6.13 26.08 7.60
CA VAL A 37 7.08 25.18 8.27
C VAL A 37 8.38 25.91 8.60
N CYS A 38 8.93 26.68 7.67
CA CYS A 38 10.15 27.46 7.92
C CYS A 38 9.97 28.50 9.04
N ILE A 39 8.86 29.24 9.01
CA ILE A 39 8.56 30.25 10.05
C ILE A 39 8.41 29.57 11.41
N SER A 40 7.64 28.49 11.50
CA SER A 40 7.41 27.77 12.76
C SER A 40 8.71 27.13 13.31
N ALA A 41 9.57 26.62 12.44
CA ALA A 41 10.90 26.12 12.82
C ALA A 41 11.81 27.25 13.35
N CYS A 42 11.83 28.40 12.71
CA CYS A 42 12.57 29.57 13.19
C CYS A 42 12.07 30.03 14.56
N MET A 43 10.75 30.07 14.76
CA MET A 43 10.15 30.44 16.06
C MET A 43 10.52 29.43 17.16
N LEU A 44 10.52 28.13 16.83
CA LEU A 44 10.91 27.07 17.76
C LEU A 44 12.39 27.20 18.14
N LEU A 45 13.30 27.35 17.18
CA LEU A 45 14.72 27.52 17.43
C LEU A 45 15.02 28.79 18.23
N PHE A 46 14.36 29.89 17.93
CA PHE A 46 14.50 31.15 18.65
C PHE A 46 14.03 31.02 20.10
N SER A 47 12.90 30.39 20.35
CA SER A 47 12.35 30.16 21.69
C SER A 47 13.23 29.22 22.52
N ALA A 48 13.79 28.19 21.89
CA ALA A 48 14.74 27.25 22.51
C ALA A 48 16.06 27.95 22.89
N TRP A 49 16.57 28.84 22.02
CA TRP A 49 17.80 29.60 22.29
C TRP A 49 17.66 30.55 23.48
N LYS A 50 16.52 31.24 23.59
CA LYS A 50 16.27 32.19 24.71
C LYS A 50 16.10 31.50 26.06
N ASN A 51 15.66 30.23 26.09
CA ASN A 51 15.54 29.36 27.26
C ASN A 51 15.03 30.03 28.55
N THR A 52 14.05 30.92 28.44
CA THR A 52 13.45 31.63 29.58
C THR A 52 11.96 31.31 29.67
N PHE A 53 11.41 31.29 30.89
CA PHE A 53 10.03 30.95 31.17
C PHE A 53 9.01 31.69 30.30
N LYS A 54 9.29 32.95 29.95
CA LYS A 54 8.43 33.78 29.08
C LYS A 54 8.27 33.20 27.68
N TRP A 55 9.26 32.46 27.16
CA TRP A 55 9.25 31.88 25.79
C TRP A 55 8.74 30.45 25.72
N ASN A 56 8.48 29.80 26.88
CA ASN A 56 7.97 28.43 26.92
C ASN A 56 6.63 28.26 26.22
N PHE A 57 5.76 29.29 26.28
CA PHE A 57 4.49 29.27 25.55
C PHE A 57 4.73 29.25 24.04
N ILE A 58 5.65 30.08 23.52
CA ILE A 58 6.00 30.13 22.09
C ILE A 58 6.64 28.81 21.65
N PHE A 59 7.50 28.22 22.49
CA PHE A 59 8.06 26.90 22.22
C PHE A 59 6.95 25.84 22.05
N GLY A 60 6.00 25.76 22.94
CA GLY A 60 4.90 24.82 22.88
C GLY A 60 3.99 25.07 21.66
N ALA A 61 3.62 26.32 21.41
CA ALA A 61 2.79 26.71 20.27
C ALA A 61 3.49 26.40 18.92
N SER A 62 4.77 26.73 18.80
CA SER A 62 5.58 26.42 17.61
C SER A 62 5.70 24.91 17.36
N THR A 63 5.85 24.12 18.44
CA THR A 63 5.90 22.65 18.33
C THR A 63 4.58 22.10 17.76
N TYR A 64 3.43 22.54 18.28
CA TYR A 64 2.13 22.11 17.74
C TYR A 64 1.92 22.55 16.30
N LEU A 65 2.33 23.78 15.97
CA LEU A 65 2.22 24.32 14.62
C LEU A 65 3.08 23.53 13.64
N ILE A 66 4.30 23.13 14.03
CA ILE A 66 5.17 22.28 13.19
C ILE A 66 4.51 20.94 12.92
N PHE A 67 3.96 20.25 13.94
CA PHE A 67 3.28 18.97 13.73
C PHE A 67 2.05 19.10 12.83
N TYR A 68 1.29 20.17 12.98
CA TYR A 68 0.15 20.50 12.13
C TYR A 68 0.59 20.71 10.65
N LEU A 69 1.60 21.55 10.42
CA LEU A 69 2.09 21.85 9.07
C LEU A 69 2.83 20.67 8.42
N LEU A 70 3.55 19.87 9.22
CA LEU A 70 4.15 18.63 8.73
C LEU A 70 3.09 17.62 8.28
N ALA A 71 1.98 17.53 9.00
CA ALA A 71 0.87 16.68 8.58
C ALA A 71 0.27 17.13 7.24
N ILE A 72 0.04 18.43 7.07
CA ILE A 72 -0.41 19.00 5.80
C ILE A 72 0.60 18.69 4.69
N LEU A 73 1.89 18.93 4.92
CA LEU A 73 2.96 18.69 3.95
C LEU A 73 3.02 17.22 3.52
N LEU A 74 2.98 16.30 4.48
CA LEU A 74 3.00 14.86 4.21
C LEU A 74 1.77 14.43 3.40
N THR A 75 0.58 14.87 3.79
CA THR A 75 -0.65 14.55 3.07
C THR A 75 -0.63 15.11 1.65
N ASN A 76 -0.16 16.34 1.47
CA ASN A 76 -0.04 16.98 0.16
C ASN A 76 0.95 16.25 -0.76
N THR A 77 2.11 15.82 -0.23
CA THR A 77 3.14 15.10 -1.01
C THR A 77 2.75 13.66 -1.34
N ILE A 78 1.93 13.03 -0.51
CA ILE A 78 1.45 11.65 -0.76
C ILE A 78 0.32 11.63 -1.79
N ASN A 79 -0.41 12.73 -1.98
CA ASN A 79 -1.51 12.79 -2.95
C ASN A 79 -0.96 12.71 -4.39
N PRO A 80 -1.24 11.62 -5.14
CA PRO A 80 -0.68 11.45 -6.49
C PRO A 80 -1.15 12.51 -7.49
N LEU A 81 -2.30 13.13 -7.27
CA LEU A 81 -2.83 14.18 -8.16
C LEU A 81 -2.02 15.47 -8.10
N ASN A 82 -1.22 15.68 -7.05
CA ASN A 82 -0.31 16.80 -6.92
C ASN A 82 1.03 16.60 -7.67
N ASP A 83 1.25 15.39 -8.20
CA ASP A 83 2.45 15.10 -9.00
C ASP A 83 2.34 15.76 -10.38
N LYS A 84 3.32 16.58 -10.72
CA LYS A 84 3.39 17.34 -12.00
C LYS A 84 3.53 16.44 -13.24
N VAL A 85 3.85 15.19 -13.05
CA VAL A 85 3.97 14.18 -14.12
C VAL A 85 2.87 13.13 -14.07
N HIS A 86 1.80 13.37 -13.31
CA HIS A 86 0.68 12.44 -13.24
C HIS A 86 0.02 12.25 -14.60
N TYR A 87 -0.29 11.00 -14.97
CA TYR A 87 -0.81 10.64 -16.30
C TYR A 87 -2.08 11.42 -16.71
N SER A 88 -2.90 11.84 -15.74
CA SER A 88 -4.14 12.57 -16.01
C SER A 88 -3.92 13.98 -16.58
N LEU A 89 -2.71 14.51 -16.49
CA LEU A 89 -2.34 15.82 -17.04
C LEU A 89 -2.07 15.76 -18.55
N PHE A 90 -1.99 14.57 -19.14
CA PHE A 90 -1.61 14.34 -20.52
C PHE A 90 -2.75 13.69 -21.31
N GLU A 91 -3.16 14.31 -22.40
CA GLU A 91 -4.09 13.70 -23.34
C GLU A 91 -3.36 12.65 -24.20
N SER A 92 -3.47 11.40 -23.84
CA SER A 92 -2.87 10.28 -24.55
C SER A 92 -3.84 9.09 -24.62
N LYS A 93 -3.62 8.20 -25.60
CA LYS A 93 -4.26 6.88 -25.70
C LYS A 93 -3.26 5.75 -25.57
N TYR A 94 -1.96 6.06 -25.70
CA TYR A 94 -0.89 5.08 -25.66
C TYR A 94 -0.06 5.29 -24.40
N TYR A 95 0.06 4.23 -23.62
CA TYR A 95 0.81 4.28 -22.38
C TYR A 95 1.73 3.05 -22.26
N GLU A 96 2.87 3.26 -21.63
CA GLU A 96 3.70 2.17 -21.11
C GLU A 96 3.45 2.07 -19.61
N VAL A 97 2.99 0.90 -19.18
CA VAL A 97 2.65 0.67 -17.77
C VAL A 97 3.40 -0.54 -17.24
N LYS A 98 3.69 -0.53 -15.94
CA LYS A 98 4.39 -1.59 -15.22
C LYS A 98 3.44 -2.27 -14.24
N LEU A 99 3.44 -3.60 -14.21
CA LEU A 99 2.68 -4.38 -13.24
C LEU A 99 3.25 -4.20 -11.82
N LEU A 100 2.39 -3.82 -10.88
CA LEU A 100 2.75 -3.60 -9.46
C LEU A 100 2.60 -4.85 -8.60
N GLU A 101 1.71 -5.75 -9.01
CA GLU A 101 1.41 -7.03 -8.36
C GLU A 101 1.21 -8.13 -9.43
N ASP A 102 1.08 -9.37 -8.98
CA ASP A 102 0.60 -10.43 -9.85
C ASP A 102 -0.86 -10.19 -10.26
N ILE A 103 -1.21 -10.70 -11.41
CA ILE A 103 -2.57 -10.65 -11.91
C ILE A 103 -3.54 -11.41 -11.01
N VAL A 104 -4.78 -10.93 -10.93
CA VAL A 104 -5.85 -11.55 -10.15
C VAL A 104 -6.95 -12.00 -11.11
N GLU A 105 -7.22 -13.29 -11.13
CA GLU A 105 -8.30 -13.83 -11.94
C GLU A 105 -9.66 -13.49 -11.31
N LYS A 106 -10.58 -12.98 -12.14
CA LYS A 106 -11.98 -12.71 -11.80
C LYS A 106 -12.89 -13.58 -12.70
N PRO A 107 -14.16 -13.76 -12.38
CA PRO A 107 -15.05 -14.63 -13.19
C PRO A 107 -15.00 -14.31 -14.68
N ASN A 108 -15.06 -13.04 -15.06
CA ASN A 108 -15.18 -12.60 -16.47
C ASN A 108 -13.95 -11.88 -17.02
N SER A 109 -12.91 -11.65 -16.22
CA SER A 109 -11.74 -10.84 -16.61
C SER A 109 -10.53 -11.21 -15.76
N ILE A 110 -9.35 -10.68 -16.14
CA ILE A 110 -8.14 -10.72 -15.32
C ILE A 110 -7.83 -9.28 -14.90
N LYS A 111 -7.78 -9.04 -13.59
CA LYS A 111 -7.47 -7.75 -13.02
C LYS A 111 -5.96 -7.62 -12.78
N ALA A 112 -5.39 -6.48 -13.16
CA ALA A 112 -4.01 -6.10 -12.81
C ALA A 112 -3.96 -4.68 -12.27
N GLU A 113 -3.18 -4.48 -11.23
CA GLU A 113 -2.81 -3.14 -10.74
C GLU A 113 -1.49 -2.74 -11.40
N VAL A 114 -1.47 -1.58 -12.05
CA VAL A 114 -0.32 -1.12 -12.81
C VAL A 114 0.01 0.34 -12.50
N GLU A 115 1.27 0.68 -12.69
CA GLU A 115 1.79 2.05 -12.61
C GLU A 115 2.11 2.55 -14.02
N VAL A 116 1.58 3.72 -14.38
CA VAL A 116 1.93 4.39 -15.63
C VAL A 116 3.34 4.92 -15.51
N LYS A 117 4.21 4.52 -16.44
CA LYS A 117 5.62 4.97 -16.50
C LYS A 117 5.84 6.01 -17.57
N PHE A 118 5.16 5.86 -18.68
CA PHE A 118 5.24 6.81 -19.79
C PHE A 118 3.89 6.93 -20.49
N CYS A 119 3.61 8.13 -20.98
CA CYS A 119 2.54 8.39 -21.95
C CYS A 119 3.14 8.87 -23.28
N PHE A 120 2.45 8.59 -24.38
CA PHE A 120 2.89 8.98 -25.70
C PHE A 120 1.96 10.09 -26.24
N VAL A 121 2.45 11.32 -26.25
CA VAL A 121 1.71 12.50 -26.72
C VAL A 121 2.32 12.96 -28.02
N LYS A 122 1.55 12.99 -29.10
CA LYS A 122 2.01 13.39 -30.47
C LYS A 122 3.25 12.64 -30.94
N GLY A 123 3.45 11.38 -30.49
CA GLY A 123 4.61 10.56 -30.85
C GLY A 123 5.82 10.70 -29.92
N GLU A 124 5.82 11.65 -29.01
CA GLU A 124 6.89 11.80 -28.01
C GLU A 124 6.58 10.97 -26.76
N LYS A 125 7.63 10.34 -26.22
CA LYS A 125 7.57 9.55 -25.00
C LYS A 125 7.84 10.47 -23.80
N ILE A 126 6.80 10.72 -22.99
CA ILE A 126 6.84 11.60 -21.81
C ILE A 126 6.79 10.73 -20.55
N GLN A 127 7.71 10.95 -19.61
CA GLN A 127 7.68 10.26 -18.31
C GLN A 127 6.40 10.65 -17.56
N SER A 128 5.75 9.63 -16.98
CA SER A 128 4.49 9.82 -16.28
C SER A 128 4.43 8.94 -15.03
N SER A 129 3.54 9.30 -14.13
CA SER A 129 3.29 8.58 -12.86
C SER A 129 1.79 8.35 -12.66
N GLY A 130 1.47 7.55 -11.66
CA GLY A 130 0.11 7.26 -11.21
C GLY A 130 -0.28 5.80 -11.40
N LYS A 131 -1.22 5.34 -10.59
CA LYS A 131 -1.70 3.96 -10.58
C LYS A 131 -3.06 3.86 -11.25
N ILE A 132 -3.28 2.77 -11.96
CA ILE A 132 -4.57 2.44 -12.58
C ILE A 132 -4.86 0.95 -12.43
N ILE A 133 -6.14 0.58 -12.55
CA ILE A 133 -6.56 -0.81 -12.65
C ILE A 133 -6.85 -1.13 -14.10
N LEU A 134 -6.25 -2.23 -14.58
CA LEU A 134 -6.55 -2.81 -15.86
C LEU A 134 -7.35 -4.10 -15.69
N TYR A 135 -8.39 -4.24 -16.49
CA TYR A 135 -9.15 -5.47 -16.64
C TYR A 135 -8.89 -6.00 -18.06
N PHE A 136 -8.32 -7.19 -18.14
CA PHE A 136 -8.05 -7.85 -19.41
C PHE A 136 -9.13 -8.88 -19.75
N GLN A 137 -9.43 -9.01 -21.02
CA GLN A 137 -10.12 -10.17 -21.54
C GLN A 137 -9.28 -11.42 -21.28
N LYS A 138 -9.90 -12.50 -20.78
CA LYS A 138 -9.19 -13.75 -20.46
C LYS A 138 -8.56 -14.34 -21.72
N ASN A 139 -7.23 -14.50 -21.68
CA ASN A 139 -6.45 -15.26 -22.67
C ASN A 139 -5.12 -15.70 -22.08
N PHE A 140 -4.49 -16.72 -22.69
CA PHE A 140 -3.20 -17.27 -22.24
C PHE A 140 -2.05 -16.25 -22.19
N ALA A 141 -2.07 -15.23 -23.07
CA ALA A 141 -1.02 -14.21 -23.07
C ALA A 141 -1.07 -13.35 -21.79
N VAL A 142 -2.26 -13.04 -21.27
CA VAL A 142 -2.42 -12.31 -20.01
C VAL A 142 -1.95 -13.15 -18.83
N GLU A 143 -2.23 -14.45 -18.81
CA GLU A 143 -1.83 -15.37 -17.74
C GLU A 143 -0.30 -15.45 -17.55
N SER A 144 0.46 -15.14 -18.62
CA SER A 144 1.93 -15.09 -18.58
C SER A 144 2.51 -13.81 -17.96
N LEU A 145 1.67 -12.82 -17.64
CA LEU A 145 2.10 -11.56 -17.03
C LEU A 145 2.44 -11.76 -15.56
N ILE A 146 3.59 -11.21 -15.17
CA ILE A 146 4.08 -11.27 -13.79
C ILE A 146 4.46 -9.87 -13.29
N TYR A 147 4.60 -9.75 -11.98
CA TYR A 147 5.08 -8.52 -11.33
C TYR A 147 6.33 -7.95 -12.01
N GLY A 148 6.31 -6.66 -12.26
CA GLY A 148 7.40 -5.91 -12.86
C GLY A 148 7.44 -5.92 -14.38
N ASP A 149 6.57 -6.69 -15.06
CA ASP A 149 6.46 -6.64 -16.53
C ASP A 149 5.97 -5.29 -16.99
N HIS A 150 6.56 -4.80 -18.08
CA HIS A 150 6.10 -3.62 -18.80
C HIS A 150 5.21 -4.03 -19.95
N ILE A 151 4.10 -3.34 -20.11
CA ILE A 151 3.19 -3.52 -21.23
C ILE A 151 2.88 -2.17 -21.88
N LEU A 152 2.75 -2.17 -23.20
CA LEU A 152 2.19 -1.06 -23.97
C LEU A 152 0.70 -1.26 -24.10
N ILE A 153 -0.06 -0.23 -23.82
CA ILE A 153 -1.53 -0.26 -23.91
C ILE A 153 -2.04 0.88 -24.79
N ASN A 154 -3.16 0.61 -25.47
CA ASN A 154 -3.89 1.59 -26.27
C ASN A 154 -5.33 1.66 -25.77
N THR A 155 -5.63 2.64 -24.91
CA THR A 155 -6.94 2.76 -24.29
C THR A 155 -7.20 4.17 -23.79
N ASN A 156 -8.47 4.50 -23.58
CA ASN A 156 -8.88 5.65 -22.79
C ASN A 156 -9.20 5.17 -21.37
N PHE A 157 -8.73 5.90 -20.39
CA PHE A 157 -9.04 5.60 -19.00
C PHE A 157 -10.45 6.09 -18.65
N GLN A 158 -11.15 5.31 -17.86
CA GLN A 158 -12.49 5.60 -17.37
C GLN A 158 -12.43 5.85 -15.86
N GLU A 159 -13.24 6.76 -15.37
CA GLU A 159 -13.42 6.90 -13.93
C GLU A 159 -14.04 5.64 -13.34
N ILE A 160 -13.80 5.43 -12.07
CA ILE A 160 -14.38 4.32 -11.32
C ILE A 160 -15.80 4.72 -10.91
N ASP A 161 -16.76 3.82 -11.15
CA ASP A 161 -18.16 4.09 -10.86
C ASP A 161 -18.43 4.22 -9.35
N LEU A 162 -19.35 5.11 -9.01
CA LEU A 162 -19.87 5.22 -7.65
C LEU A 162 -20.77 4.01 -7.33
N PRO A 163 -20.91 3.62 -6.06
CA PRO A 163 -21.83 2.58 -5.66
C PRO A 163 -23.26 2.98 -6.00
N THR A 164 -24.01 2.04 -6.56
CA THR A 164 -25.43 2.27 -6.96
C THR A 164 -26.38 2.28 -5.75
N ASN A 165 -26.01 1.62 -4.65
CA ASN A 165 -26.84 1.54 -3.44
C ASN A 165 -26.22 2.35 -2.30
N PRO A 166 -27.01 3.12 -1.52
CA PRO A 166 -26.51 3.98 -0.45
C PRO A 166 -25.71 3.26 0.66
N SER A 167 -26.02 2.00 0.92
CA SER A 167 -25.35 1.17 1.94
C SER A 167 -24.26 0.27 1.38
N GLN A 168 -23.94 0.39 0.10
CA GLN A 168 -22.91 -0.41 -0.53
C GLN A 168 -21.54 0.17 -0.21
N PHE A 169 -20.53 -0.72 -0.05
CA PHE A 169 -19.14 -0.31 0.11
C PHE A 169 -18.70 0.61 -1.02
N ASN A 170 -18.20 1.79 -0.68
CA ASN A 170 -17.71 2.76 -1.66
C ASN A 170 -16.33 2.35 -2.20
N TYR A 171 -16.36 1.51 -3.26
CA TYR A 171 -15.15 1.00 -3.89
C TYR A 171 -14.34 2.10 -4.58
N LYS A 172 -14.99 3.13 -5.15
CA LYS A 172 -14.32 4.30 -5.73
C LYS A 172 -13.45 4.99 -4.68
N GLN A 173 -14.03 5.37 -3.54
CA GLN A 173 -13.29 6.02 -2.46
C GLN A 173 -12.16 5.16 -1.90
N TYR A 174 -12.39 3.84 -1.77
CA TYR A 174 -11.34 2.91 -1.36
C TYR A 174 -10.14 2.94 -2.32
N LEU A 175 -10.37 2.95 -3.64
CA LEU A 175 -9.31 3.00 -4.63
C LEU A 175 -8.64 4.37 -4.70
N GLU A 176 -9.39 5.46 -4.60
CA GLU A 176 -8.85 6.83 -4.52
C GLU A 176 -7.91 6.99 -3.32
N ASN A 177 -8.27 6.43 -2.16
CA ASN A 177 -7.40 6.42 -0.97
C ASN A 177 -6.09 5.61 -1.18
N ASN A 178 -6.07 4.70 -2.17
CA ASN A 178 -4.87 3.96 -2.60
C ASN A 178 -4.15 4.63 -3.80
N GLY A 179 -4.59 5.82 -4.21
CA GLY A 179 -4.03 6.57 -5.32
C GLY A 179 -4.42 6.04 -6.70
N ILE A 180 -5.54 5.33 -6.80
CA ILE A 180 -6.08 4.77 -8.05
C ILE A 180 -7.38 5.48 -8.38
N PHE A 181 -7.38 6.27 -9.45
CA PHE A 181 -8.52 7.12 -9.86
C PHE A 181 -9.24 6.59 -11.08
N HIS A 182 -8.56 5.79 -11.91
CA HIS A 182 -9.09 5.32 -13.20
C HIS A 182 -8.91 3.83 -13.38
N GLN A 183 -9.72 3.29 -14.28
CA GLN A 183 -9.67 1.91 -14.72
C GLN A 183 -9.79 1.84 -16.24
N ALA A 184 -9.40 0.71 -16.83
CA ALA A 184 -9.63 0.44 -18.23
C ALA A 184 -9.86 -1.05 -18.49
N TYR A 185 -10.70 -1.37 -19.49
CA TYR A 185 -10.87 -2.72 -20.00
C TYR A 185 -10.10 -2.89 -21.30
N LEU A 186 -9.28 -3.93 -21.38
CA LEU A 186 -8.42 -4.21 -22.51
C LEU A 186 -8.79 -5.53 -23.19
N ILE A 187 -9.13 -5.45 -24.46
CA ILE A 187 -9.23 -6.59 -25.35
C ILE A 187 -7.85 -6.98 -25.87
N THR A 188 -7.72 -8.18 -26.42
CA THR A 188 -6.43 -8.79 -26.81
C THR A 188 -5.55 -7.89 -27.70
N ASP A 189 -6.13 -7.15 -28.64
CA ASP A 189 -5.39 -6.34 -29.63
C ASP A 189 -5.00 -4.96 -29.10
N LYS A 190 -5.39 -4.59 -27.88
CA LYS A 190 -5.16 -3.26 -27.31
C LYS A 190 -3.96 -3.19 -26.39
N TRP A 191 -3.22 -4.26 -26.24
CA TRP A 191 -2.03 -4.29 -25.39
C TRP A 191 -0.96 -5.22 -25.96
N LYS A 192 0.31 -4.96 -25.60
CA LYS A 192 1.44 -5.77 -25.97
C LYS A 192 2.46 -5.82 -24.85
N LYS A 193 2.90 -7.02 -24.47
CA LYS A 193 3.98 -7.19 -23.50
C LYS A 193 5.30 -6.74 -24.14
N THR A 194 6.09 -5.96 -23.40
CA THR A 194 7.45 -5.61 -23.77
C THR A 194 8.43 -6.67 -23.21
N ASN A 195 9.67 -6.64 -23.69
CA ASN A 195 10.73 -7.51 -23.14
C ASN A 195 11.37 -6.92 -21.87
N VAL A 196 10.79 -5.85 -21.30
CA VAL A 196 11.32 -5.17 -20.12
C VAL A 196 10.60 -5.65 -18.88
N ASN A 197 11.37 -6.00 -17.85
CA ASN A 197 10.86 -6.25 -16.51
C ASN A 197 11.76 -5.56 -15.48
N THR A 198 11.20 -4.60 -14.76
CA THR A 198 11.90 -3.80 -13.73
C THR A 198 11.43 -4.13 -12.31
N GLY A 199 10.90 -5.31 -12.07
CA GLY A 199 10.50 -5.77 -10.74
C GLY A 199 11.70 -5.95 -9.79
N ILE A 200 11.52 -5.61 -8.52
CA ILE A 200 12.52 -5.83 -7.46
C ILE A 200 12.67 -7.33 -7.23
N TRP A 201 13.89 -7.85 -7.26
CA TRP A 201 14.17 -9.28 -7.19
C TRP A 201 13.61 -9.96 -5.92
N VAL A 202 13.66 -9.28 -4.76
CA VAL A 202 13.11 -9.80 -3.50
C VAL A 202 11.60 -9.99 -3.60
N LYS A 203 10.86 -9.00 -4.13
CA LYS A 203 9.41 -9.09 -4.34
C LYS A 203 9.06 -10.15 -5.38
N LYS A 204 9.85 -10.28 -6.46
CA LYS A 204 9.67 -11.37 -7.44
C LYS A 204 9.78 -12.74 -6.79
N LEU A 205 10.82 -12.94 -5.95
CA LEU A 205 11.04 -14.20 -5.24
C LEU A 205 9.86 -14.48 -4.29
N ALA A 206 9.43 -13.51 -3.50
CA ALA A 206 8.30 -13.65 -2.60
C ALA A 206 7.00 -14.02 -3.32
N LEU A 207 6.69 -13.34 -4.42
CA LEU A 207 5.50 -13.65 -5.25
C LEU A 207 5.60 -15.01 -5.93
N LYS A 208 6.79 -15.41 -6.37
CA LYS A 208 7.04 -16.76 -6.92
C LYS A 208 6.77 -17.82 -5.86
N LEU A 209 7.38 -17.69 -4.68
CA LEU A 209 7.19 -18.65 -3.57
C LEU A 209 5.70 -18.73 -3.15
N ARG A 210 5.00 -17.59 -3.17
CA ARG A 210 3.55 -17.55 -2.90
C ARG A 210 2.75 -18.32 -3.96
N ARG A 211 3.07 -18.18 -5.25
CA ARG A 211 2.43 -18.96 -6.32
C ARG A 211 2.70 -20.45 -6.17
N ASP A 212 3.98 -20.81 -5.98
CA ASP A 212 4.39 -22.20 -5.79
C ASP A 212 3.65 -22.85 -4.59
N ALA A 213 3.50 -22.11 -3.48
CA ALA A 213 2.75 -22.56 -2.31
C ALA A 213 1.24 -22.68 -2.60
N LEU A 214 0.66 -21.76 -3.36
CA LEU A 214 -0.75 -21.85 -3.77
C LEU A 214 -1.00 -23.06 -4.66
N ASP A 215 -0.08 -23.36 -5.60
CA ASP A 215 -0.16 -24.51 -6.49
C ASP A 215 -0.02 -25.82 -5.69
N LEU A 216 0.85 -25.86 -4.67
CA LEU A 216 0.91 -26.98 -3.73
C LEU A 216 -0.42 -27.18 -2.98
N LEU A 217 -1.05 -26.11 -2.52
CA LEU A 217 -2.37 -26.22 -1.86
C LEU A 217 -3.42 -26.73 -2.84
N ARG A 218 -3.46 -26.25 -4.07
CA ARG A 218 -4.40 -26.71 -5.12
C ARG A 218 -4.28 -28.19 -5.45
N ASN A 219 -3.04 -28.71 -5.45
CA ASN A 219 -2.77 -30.09 -5.76
C ASN A 219 -3.08 -31.07 -4.61
N ASN A 220 -3.42 -30.58 -3.41
CA ASN A 220 -3.68 -31.39 -2.21
C ASN A 220 -5.18 -31.51 -1.88
N SER A 221 -6.03 -31.84 -2.81
CA SER A 221 -7.44 -32.23 -2.61
C SER A 221 -8.29 -31.34 -1.69
N PHE A 222 -7.94 -30.06 -1.57
CA PHE A 222 -8.80 -29.09 -0.88
C PHE A 222 -9.99 -28.74 -1.76
N SER A 223 -11.16 -28.60 -1.16
CA SER A 223 -12.30 -27.99 -1.85
C SER A 223 -12.01 -26.50 -2.14
N ASP A 224 -12.72 -25.90 -3.11
CA ASP A 224 -12.52 -24.50 -3.45
C ASP A 224 -12.69 -23.54 -2.24
N LYS A 225 -13.63 -23.84 -1.34
CA LYS A 225 -13.84 -23.06 -0.11
C LYS A 225 -12.66 -23.21 0.86
N GLU A 226 -12.18 -24.43 1.10
CA GLU A 226 -11.03 -24.68 1.95
C GLU A 226 -9.75 -24.04 1.39
N LEU A 227 -9.53 -24.17 0.07
CA LEU A 227 -8.39 -23.54 -0.61
C LEU A 227 -8.44 -22.01 -0.46
N SER A 228 -9.62 -21.40 -0.63
CA SER A 228 -9.78 -19.95 -0.50
C SER A 228 -9.46 -19.46 0.92
N VAL A 229 -9.94 -20.16 1.94
CA VAL A 229 -9.66 -19.84 3.34
C VAL A 229 -8.18 -20.11 3.69
N ALA A 230 -7.63 -21.25 3.28
CA ALA A 230 -6.22 -21.57 3.52
C ALA A 230 -5.28 -20.55 2.86
N SER A 231 -5.58 -20.14 1.62
CA SER A 231 -4.79 -19.11 0.92
C SER A 231 -4.84 -17.75 1.63
N ALA A 232 -5.99 -17.36 2.17
CA ALA A 232 -6.13 -16.14 2.94
C ALA A 232 -5.33 -16.17 4.25
N LEU A 233 -5.41 -17.28 4.99
CA LEU A 233 -4.75 -17.46 6.28
C LEU A 233 -3.24 -17.62 6.16
N LEU A 234 -2.77 -18.44 5.23
CA LEU A 234 -1.36 -18.81 5.12
C LEU A 234 -0.56 -17.88 4.22
N LEU A 235 -1.17 -17.43 3.12
CA LEU A 235 -0.50 -16.65 2.08
C LEU A 235 -0.93 -15.18 2.05
N GLY A 236 -1.88 -14.78 2.89
CA GLY A 236 -2.45 -13.42 2.88
C GLY A 236 -3.28 -13.11 1.62
N LYS A 237 -3.58 -14.12 0.77
CA LYS A 237 -4.25 -13.94 -0.51
C LYS A 237 -5.76 -14.10 -0.36
N LYS A 238 -6.48 -12.97 -0.30
CA LYS A 238 -7.94 -12.91 -0.13
C LYS A 238 -8.73 -12.94 -1.44
N ASP A 239 -8.05 -12.89 -2.57
CA ASP A 239 -8.68 -12.77 -3.90
C ASP A 239 -9.52 -13.97 -4.29
N LEU A 240 -9.24 -15.13 -3.69
CA LEU A 240 -9.96 -16.39 -3.90
C LEU A 240 -11.21 -16.56 -3.02
N LEU A 241 -11.38 -15.68 -2.02
CA LEU A 241 -12.54 -15.75 -1.14
C LEU A 241 -13.81 -15.37 -1.91
N ASP A 242 -14.79 -16.22 -1.87
CA ASP A 242 -16.11 -15.94 -2.42
C ASP A 242 -16.91 -15.01 -1.48
N ARG A 243 -17.94 -14.37 -2.03
CA ARG A 243 -18.75 -13.41 -1.30
C ARG A 243 -19.48 -14.05 -0.11
N GLU A 244 -19.91 -15.30 -0.23
CA GLU A 244 -20.60 -16.02 0.84
C GLU A 244 -19.68 -16.25 2.03
N THR A 245 -18.45 -16.70 1.78
CA THR A 245 -17.42 -16.88 2.80
C THR A 245 -17.08 -15.55 3.49
N ILE A 246 -16.89 -14.47 2.72
CA ILE A 246 -16.63 -13.13 3.28
C ILE A 246 -17.79 -12.70 4.20
N LEU A 247 -19.04 -12.86 3.77
CA LEU A 247 -20.21 -12.51 4.57
C LEU A 247 -20.31 -13.35 5.85
N THR A 248 -20.03 -14.66 5.77
CA THR A 248 -20.05 -15.57 6.93
C THR A 248 -19.00 -15.15 7.98
N TYR A 249 -17.76 -14.87 7.57
CA TYR A 249 -16.73 -14.39 8.47
C TYR A 249 -17.00 -12.98 9.00
N SER A 250 -17.61 -12.11 8.19
CA SER A 250 -18.00 -10.76 8.61
C SER A 250 -19.11 -10.80 9.67
N SER A 251 -20.15 -11.57 9.44
CA SER A 251 -21.29 -11.70 10.37
C SER A 251 -20.92 -12.35 11.69
N SER A 252 -19.94 -13.27 11.68
CA SER A 252 -19.39 -13.88 12.89
C SER A 252 -18.37 -12.99 13.64
N GLY A 253 -18.03 -11.81 13.09
CA GLY A 253 -16.97 -10.94 13.63
C GLY A 253 -15.54 -11.47 13.43
N ALA A 254 -15.36 -12.57 12.70
CA ALA A 254 -14.08 -13.25 12.51
C ALA A 254 -13.28 -12.78 11.28
N MET A 255 -13.68 -11.68 10.64
CA MET A 255 -12.97 -11.14 9.46
C MET A 255 -11.48 -10.86 9.72
N HIS A 256 -11.14 -10.47 10.94
CA HIS A 256 -9.74 -10.22 11.32
C HIS A 256 -8.87 -11.48 11.28
N VAL A 257 -9.46 -12.68 11.39
CA VAL A 257 -8.74 -13.96 11.29
C VAL A 257 -8.33 -14.24 9.84
N LEU A 258 -9.14 -13.84 8.85
CA LEU A 258 -8.80 -13.96 7.42
C LEU A 258 -7.73 -12.96 6.95
N ALA A 259 -7.33 -12.04 7.81
CA ALA A 259 -6.14 -11.22 7.57
C ALA A 259 -4.95 -11.83 8.31
N VAL A 260 -3.77 -11.77 7.72
CA VAL A 260 -2.55 -12.11 8.46
C VAL A 260 -2.48 -11.20 9.68
N SER A 261 -2.66 -11.78 10.86
CA SER A 261 -2.76 -11.03 12.12
C SER A 261 -1.45 -11.14 12.92
N GLY A 262 -1.29 -10.23 13.88
CA GLY A 262 -0.18 -10.30 14.83
C GLY A 262 -0.11 -11.64 15.57
N LEU A 263 -1.25 -12.34 15.75
CA LEU A 263 -1.27 -13.68 16.32
C LEU A 263 -0.54 -14.71 15.44
N HIS A 264 -0.73 -14.67 14.11
CA HIS A 264 -0.01 -15.56 13.19
C HIS A 264 1.50 -15.32 13.26
N VAL A 265 1.91 -14.06 13.25
CA VAL A 265 3.32 -13.65 13.42
C VAL A 265 3.85 -14.11 14.78
N GLY A 266 3.05 -13.98 15.85
CA GLY A 266 3.40 -14.43 17.20
C GLY A 266 3.59 -15.95 17.30
N ILE A 267 2.73 -16.74 16.65
CA ILE A 267 2.85 -18.21 16.63
C ILE A 267 4.12 -18.62 15.89
N ILE A 268 4.40 -18.00 14.73
CA ILE A 268 5.63 -18.25 13.96
C ILE A 268 6.86 -17.90 14.80
N TYR A 269 6.85 -16.71 15.43
CA TYR A 269 7.91 -16.30 16.34
C TYR A 269 8.16 -17.34 17.44
N LEU A 270 7.13 -17.78 18.14
CA LEU A 270 7.24 -18.76 19.22
C LEU A 270 7.78 -20.10 18.71
N ALA A 271 7.27 -20.59 17.58
CA ALA A 271 7.72 -21.84 16.98
C ALA A 271 9.23 -21.81 16.70
N PHE A 272 9.72 -20.77 16.03
CA PHE A 272 11.14 -20.64 15.74
C PHE A 272 11.97 -20.26 16.96
N PHE A 273 11.41 -19.51 17.91
CA PHE A 273 12.09 -19.20 19.17
C PHE A 273 12.42 -20.46 19.96
N TYR A 274 11.49 -21.41 20.04
CA TYR A 274 11.72 -22.70 20.68
C TYR A 274 12.57 -23.64 19.82
N LEU A 275 12.38 -23.64 18.51
CA LEU A 275 13.22 -24.44 17.60
C LEU A 275 14.70 -24.09 17.73
N PHE A 276 15.01 -22.82 17.93
CA PHE A 276 16.38 -22.31 18.02
C PHE A 276 16.95 -22.31 19.46
N PHE A 277 16.34 -23.07 20.39
CA PHE A 277 16.81 -23.12 21.78
C PHE A 277 18.29 -23.54 21.91
N PHE A 278 18.81 -24.33 20.99
CA PHE A 278 20.19 -24.79 21.01
C PHE A 278 21.22 -23.66 20.85
N PHE A 279 20.88 -22.54 20.23
CA PHE A 279 21.76 -21.37 20.14
C PHE A 279 22.02 -20.72 21.52
N ASP A 280 21.10 -20.88 22.48
CA ASP A 280 21.25 -20.28 23.81
C ASP A 280 22.46 -20.80 24.58
N LYS A 281 23.03 -21.94 24.17
CA LYS A 281 24.25 -22.56 24.72
C LYS A 281 25.55 -21.92 24.22
N TRP A 282 25.51 -21.11 23.17
CA TRP A 282 26.71 -20.50 22.58
C TRP A 282 26.94 -19.09 23.11
N LYS A 283 28.21 -18.69 23.20
CA LYS A 283 28.62 -17.35 23.71
C LYS A 283 27.89 -16.18 23.02
N TYR A 284 27.69 -16.27 21.71
CA TYR A 284 26.99 -15.30 20.87
C TYR A 284 25.62 -15.76 20.35
N GLY A 285 25.17 -16.90 20.84
CA GLY A 285 23.98 -17.59 20.31
C GLY A 285 22.70 -16.76 20.42
N LYS A 286 22.55 -15.95 21.49
CA LYS A 286 21.41 -15.04 21.65
C LYS A 286 21.30 -14.00 20.51
N TYR A 287 22.41 -13.47 20.05
CA TYR A 287 22.45 -12.51 18.93
C TYR A 287 22.13 -13.20 17.63
N ILE A 288 22.71 -14.38 17.38
CA ILE A 288 22.46 -15.17 16.17
C ILE A 288 20.98 -15.56 16.12
N LYS A 289 20.40 -16.04 17.23
CA LYS A 289 18.98 -16.38 17.37
C LYS A 289 18.10 -15.15 17.05
N ALA A 290 18.41 -13.99 17.62
CA ALA A 290 17.66 -12.76 17.36
C ALA A 290 17.68 -12.37 15.90
N ILE A 291 18.86 -12.40 15.24
CA ILE A 291 19.01 -12.08 13.82
C ILE A 291 18.21 -13.06 12.95
N LEU A 292 18.30 -14.36 13.23
CA LEU A 292 17.55 -15.38 12.49
C LEU A 292 16.03 -15.19 12.64
N LEU A 293 15.55 -14.89 13.85
CA LEU A 293 14.13 -14.61 14.08
C LEU A 293 13.68 -13.38 13.29
N ILE A 294 14.47 -12.30 13.29
CA ILE A 294 14.16 -11.11 12.48
C ILE A 294 14.09 -11.46 10.99
N ILE A 295 15.06 -12.20 10.47
CA ILE A 295 15.07 -12.61 9.04
C ILE A 295 13.86 -13.45 8.70
N ILE A 296 13.46 -14.39 9.56
CA ILE A 296 12.29 -15.26 9.35
C ILE A 296 11.00 -14.43 9.38
N LEU A 297 10.84 -13.52 10.34
CA LEU A 297 9.65 -12.70 10.44
C LEU A 297 9.52 -11.75 9.25
N TRP A 298 10.61 -11.11 8.81
CA TRP A 298 10.61 -10.30 7.59
C TRP A 298 10.37 -11.13 6.34
N GLY A 299 10.96 -12.33 6.26
CA GLY A 299 10.70 -13.27 5.17
C GLY A 299 9.22 -13.67 5.11
N TYR A 300 8.59 -13.95 6.25
CA TYR A 300 7.16 -14.24 6.34
C TYR A 300 6.30 -13.02 5.92
N ALA A 301 6.66 -11.85 6.38
CA ALA A 301 5.98 -10.62 6.02
C ALA A 301 6.03 -10.35 4.49
N LEU A 302 7.19 -10.50 3.87
CA LEU A 302 7.34 -10.43 2.39
C LEU A 302 6.52 -11.51 1.67
N PHE A 303 6.51 -12.72 2.22
CA PHE A 303 5.77 -13.86 1.66
C PHE A 303 4.25 -13.62 1.70
N THR A 304 3.73 -13.00 2.76
CA THR A 304 2.30 -12.71 2.92
C THR A 304 1.86 -11.41 2.24
N GLY A 305 2.77 -10.62 1.71
CA GLY A 305 2.46 -9.46 0.85
C GLY A 305 2.40 -8.12 1.57
N LEU A 306 3.43 -7.84 2.33
CA LEU A 306 3.71 -6.46 2.77
C LEU A 306 3.81 -5.51 1.60
#